data_b63fa729490e21e91f163091492ba797
#
_entry.id   b63fa729490e21e91f163091492ba797
#
_cell.length_a   1.000
_cell.length_b   1.000
_cell.length_c   1.000
_cell.angle_alpha   90.00
_cell.angle_beta   90.00
_cell.angle_gamma   90.00
#
_symmetry.space_group_name_H-M   'P 1'
#
loop_
_entity.id
_entity.type
_entity.pdbx_description
1 polymer ?
#
loop_
_entity_poly.entity_id
_entity_poly.type
_entity_poly.pdbx_seq_one_letter_code
_entity_poly.pdbx_strand_id
1 'polypeptide(L)'
;MSHIPNGWYMVLNRLPRGEFPGTSTPDSHPDTSMDISYELRLDLWEGDFPQKRPPLTAPVIVTDRGHFGNEARTLKRDALCRKLGGWIDVDPTTDAPAPDDIPWIMSRHLETPDLSLATMLRDEAKNAGARGLKIVFPSETSLSTRTRLLQLCRDTDFPCVAFCLSGHGDADRLSALEEGQPWGYLTADEDKTGNDKIPGISEVIHRYQWPRISHVEKRFVVIGHQVSQSLSPDWHNSVLADYQIPARFHHWSTEHPDEILTNETPLNFDAIAITAPHKKWARTQGLGVDSLAEGMPAWNTLLKSAENRWQGTSTDGIAALDLLEDREVSITR
;
A
#
# COMPACT_ATOMS: atom_id res chain seq x y z
N MET A 1 -3.35 -28.26 -6.22
CA MET A 1 -4.19 -27.31 -5.48
C MET A 1 -3.87 -25.93 -6.02
N SER A 2 -4.87 -25.17 -6.50
CA SER A 2 -4.64 -23.82 -6.98
C SER A 2 -4.32 -22.90 -5.80
N HIS A 3 -3.19 -22.21 -5.84
CA HIS A 3 -2.87 -21.13 -4.91
C HIS A 3 -3.49 -19.83 -5.41
N ILE A 4 -3.82 -18.91 -4.50
CA ILE A 4 -4.18 -17.54 -4.88
C ILE A 4 -2.96 -16.92 -5.57
N PRO A 5 -3.10 -16.36 -6.77
CA PRO A 5 -1.97 -15.76 -7.47
C PRO A 5 -1.45 -14.53 -6.74
N ASN A 6 -0.13 -14.41 -6.70
CA ASN A 6 0.54 -13.25 -6.12
C ASN A 6 0.39 -12.03 -7.04
N GLY A 7 0.42 -10.84 -6.47
CA GLY A 7 0.45 -9.59 -7.22
C GLY A 7 -0.65 -8.60 -6.88
N TRP A 8 -0.90 -7.67 -7.78
CA TRP A 8 -1.90 -6.64 -7.61
C TRP A 8 -3.27 -7.08 -8.11
N TYR A 9 -4.31 -6.78 -7.33
CA TYR A 9 -5.71 -6.94 -7.70
C TYR A 9 -6.38 -5.59 -7.87
N MET A 10 -6.86 -5.31 -9.10
CA MET A 10 -7.65 -4.11 -9.37
C MET A 10 -9.09 -4.32 -8.93
N VAL A 11 -9.55 -3.45 -8.04
CA VAL A 11 -10.93 -3.45 -7.54
C VAL A 11 -11.83 -2.82 -8.60
N LEU A 12 -12.86 -3.55 -9.04
CA LEU A 12 -13.83 -3.12 -10.03
C LEU A 12 -15.24 -3.16 -9.44
N ASN A 13 -15.98 -2.04 -9.54
CA ASN A 13 -17.40 -1.91 -9.21
C ASN A 13 -18.27 -1.75 -10.45
N ARG A 14 -17.68 -1.69 -11.63
CA ARG A 14 -18.29 -1.65 -12.96
C ARG A 14 -17.31 -2.18 -14.01
N LEU A 15 -17.83 -2.51 -15.20
CA LEU A 15 -16.94 -2.80 -16.33
C LEU A 15 -16.28 -1.51 -16.83
N PRO A 16 -14.97 -1.52 -17.08
CA PRO A 16 -14.29 -0.38 -17.70
C PRO A 16 -14.93 -0.01 -19.05
N ARG A 17 -15.04 1.29 -19.31
CA ARG A 17 -15.48 1.81 -20.61
C ARG A 17 -14.26 1.86 -21.55
N GLY A 18 -13.87 0.72 -22.11
CA GLY A 18 -12.71 0.65 -22.99
C GLY A 18 -11.85 -0.58 -22.76
N GLU A 19 -10.55 -0.47 -23.03
CA GLU A 19 -9.60 -1.55 -22.74
C GLU A 19 -9.38 -1.68 -21.24
N PHE A 20 -9.20 -2.92 -20.76
CA PHE A 20 -8.90 -3.17 -19.36
C PHE A 20 -7.52 -2.57 -19.03
N PRO A 21 -7.42 -1.74 -17.97
CA PRO A 21 -6.13 -1.21 -17.53
C PRO A 21 -5.15 -2.36 -17.28
N GLY A 22 -3.91 -2.23 -17.76
CA GLY A 22 -2.87 -3.26 -17.61
C GLY A 22 -2.72 -4.23 -18.79
N THR A 23 -3.60 -4.19 -19.80
CA THR A 23 -3.47 -5.04 -21.00
C THR A 23 -2.70 -4.39 -22.15
N SER A 24 -1.73 -3.56 -21.89
CA SER A 24 -0.90 -2.77 -22.80
C SER A 24 -1.42 -1.36 -23.11
N THR A 25 -0.71 -0.36 -22.66
CA THR A 25 -0.76 0.96 -23.29
C THR A 25 0.26 1.01 -24.41
N PRO A 26 -0.11 1.40 -25.64
CA PRO A 26 0.81 1.42 -26.78
C PRO A 26 2.01 2.38 -26.63
N ASP A 27 1.97 3.29 -25.68
CA ASP A 27 2.98 4.33 -25.42
C ASP A 27 3.83 4.10 -24.16
N SER A 28 3.68 2.96 -23.48
CA SER A 28 4.48 2.67 -22.30
C SER A 28 5.81 2.02 -22.68
N HIS A 29 6.88 2.49 -22.07
CA HIS A 29 8.16 1.79 -22.03
C HIS A 29 7.92 0.31 -21.74
N PRO A 30 8.60 -0.63 -22.41
CA PRO A 30 8.43 -2.07 -22.20
C PRO A 30 8.60 -2.52 -20.74
N ASP A 31 9.19 -1.69 -19.89
CA ASP A 31 9.44 -1.95 -18.48
C ASP A 31 8.28 -1.55 -17.55
N THR A 32 7.14 -1.11 -18.07
CA THR A 32 5.98 -0.65 -17.28
C THR A 32 4.79 -1.61 -17.34
N SER A 33 4.89 -2.77 -17.98
CA SER A 33 3.84 -3.78 -17.96
C SER A 33 3.74 -4.42 -16.58
N MET A 34 2.58 -4.35 -15.97
CA MET A 34 2.28 -4.94 -14.67
C MET A 34 1.19 -6.00 -14.85
N ASP A 35 1.45 -7.22 -14.37
CA ASP A 35 0.42 -8.27 -14.32
C ASP A 35 -0.62 -7.90 -13.26
N ILE A 36 -1.84 -7.65 -13.70
CA ILE A 36 -2.95 -7.26 -12.84
C ILE A 36 -4.01 -8.33 -12.85
N SER A 37 -4.40 -8.79 -11.65
CA SER A 37 -5.58 -9.58 -11.39
C SER A 37 -6.75 -8.67 -11.03
N TYR A 38 -7.97 -9.21 -10.85
CA TYR A 38 -9.15 -8.37 -10.63
C TYR A 38 -9.96 -8.82 -9.42
N GLU A 39 -10.46 -7.86 -8.63
CA GLU A 39 -11.50 -8.07 -7.64
C GLU A 39 -12.80 -7.43 -8.15
N LEU A 40 -13.86 -8.25 -8.35
CA LEU A 40 -15.17 -7.78 -8.72
C LEU A 40 -16.03 -7.56 -7.48
N ARG A 41 -16.33 -6.30 -7.15
CA ARG A 41 -17.16 -5.89 -6.01
C ARG A 41 -18.64 -5.88 -6.42
N LEU A 42 -19.30 -7.04 -6.34
CA LEU A 42 -20.71 -7.18 -6.72
C LEU A 42 -21.67 -6.41 -5.81
N ASP A 43 -21.29 -6.23 -4.55
CA ASP A 43 -22.01 -5.41 -3.57
C ASP A 43 -22.03 -3.91 -3.95
N LEU A 44 -21.03 -3.46 -4.69
CA LEU A 44 -20.89 -2.08 -5.18
C LEU A 44 -21.19 -1.97 -6.68
N TRP A 45 -21.60 -3.07 -7.34
CA TRP A 45 -21.71 -3.12 -8.79
C TRP A 45 -22.85 -2.26 -9.31
N GLU A 46 -22.55 -1.38 -10.25
CA GLU A 46 -23.49 -0.53 -10.95
C GLU A 46 -24.02 -1.24 -12.20
N GLY A 47 -25.32 -1.54 -12.23
CA GLY A 47 -25.99 -2.17 -13.36
C GLY A 47 -26.06 -3.71 -13.31
N ASP A 48 -26.25 -4.35 -14.46
CA ASP A 48 -26.32 -5.80 -14.57
C ASP A 48 -24.94 -6.45 -14.39
N PHE A 49 -24.88 -7.58 -13.71
CA PHE A 49 -23.65 -8.34 -13.57
C PHE A 49 -23.07 -8.73 -14.94
N PRO A 50 -21.73 -8.80 -15.08
CA PRO A 50 -21.10 -9.10 -16.34
C PRO A 50 -21.59 -10.44 -16.90
N GLN A 51 -22.36 -10.38 -17.98
CA GLN A 51 -22.90 -11.57 -18.65
C GLN A 51 -21.83 -12.31 -19.47
N LYS A 52 -20.79 -11.61 -19.89
CA LYS A 52 -19.65 -12.18 -20.61
C LYS A 52 -18.42 -12.16 -19.71
N ARG A 53 -17.60 -13.21 -19.84
CA ARG A 53 -16.26 -13.18 -19.22
C ARG A 53 -15.55 -11.94 -19.76
N PRO A 54 -15.13 -11.01 -18.90
CA PRO A 54 -14.16 -10.01 -19.33
C PRO A 54 -13.00 -10.74 -20.01
N PRO A 55 -12.31 -10.17 -20.98
CA PRO A 55 -11.16 -10.80 -21.65
C PRO A 55 -9.98 -10.95 -20.69
N LEU A 56 -10.23 -11.49 -19.52
CA LEU A 56 -9.29 -11.64 -18.43
C LEU A 56 -8.64 -13.01 -18.57
N THR A 57 -7.37 -13.02 -18.89
CA THR A 57 -6.50 -14.19 -18.72
C THR A 57 -6.06 -14.33 -17.25
N ALA A 58 -6.23 -13.26 -16.48
CA ALA A 58 -5.83 -13.12 -15.09
C ALA A 58 -6.88 -13.71 -14.12
N PRO A 59 -6.45 -14.17 -12.95
CA PRO A 59 -7.33 -14.63 -11.86
C PRO A 59 -8.29 -13.52 -11.39
N VAL A 60 -9.47 -13.95 -10.93
CA VAL A 60 -10.52 -13.04 -10.47
C VAL A 60 -10.94 -13.42 -9.06
N ILE A 61 -11.04 -12.44 -8.18
CA ILE A 61 -11.73 -12.55 -6.90
C ILE A 61 -13.12 -11.93 -7.05
N VAL A 62 -14.15 -12.62 -6.58
CA VAL A 62 -15.53 -12.12 -6.56
C VAL A 62 -15.92 -11.85 -5.11
N THR A 63 -16.27 -10.61 -4.82
CA THR A 63 -16.66 -10.12 -3.50
C THR A 63 -18.11 -9.63 -3.53
N ASP A 64 -18.96 -10.11 -2.61
CA ASP A 64 -20.36 -9.71 -2.48
C ASP A 64 -20.75 -9.63 -1.00
N ARG A 65 -20.56 -8.45 -0.40
CA ARG A 65 -20.70 -8.21 1.05
C ARG A 65 -22.15 -8.02 1.50
N GLY A 66 -22.45 -8.48 2.74
CA GLY A 66 -23.68 -8.11 3.46
C GLY A 66 -24.95 -8.77 2.94
N HIS A 67 -24.84 -9.88 2.22
CA HIS A 67 -26.00 -10.56 1.62
C HIS A 67 -26.29 -11.94 2.25
N PHE A 68 -25.96 -12.13 3.52
CA PHE A 68 -26.30 -13.34 4.23
C PHE A 68 -27.84 -13.58 4.18
N GLY A 69 -28.23 -14.81 3.77
CA GLY A 69 -29.65 -15.17 3.63
C GLY A 69 -30.30 -14.79 2.30
N ASN A 70 -29.64 -14.10 1.38
CA ASN A 70 -30.15 -13.83 0.05
C ASN A 70 -29.71 -14.93 -0.95
N GLU A 71 -30.44 -16.04 -0.98
CA GLU A 71 -30.11 -17.21 -1.80
C GLU A 71 -30.00 -16.87 -3.31
N ALA A 72 -30.90 -16.06 -3.83
CA ALA A 72 -30.89 -15.70 -5.25
C ALA A 72 -29.63 -14.94 -5.66
N ARG A 73 -29.14 -14.07 -4.78
CA ARG A 73 -27.92 -13.32 -5.01
C ARG A 73 -26.68 -14.20 -4.83
N THR A 74 -26.67 -15.07 -3.83
CA THR A 74 -25.61 -16.06 -3.61
C THR A 74 -25.45 -16.97 -4.83
N LEU A 75 -26.54 -17.50 -5.38
CA LEU A 75 -26.50 -18.32 -6.59
C LEU A 75 -25.92 -17.57 -7.80
N LYS A 76 -26.24 -16.28 -7.97
CA LYS A 76 -25.67 -15.46 -9.03
C LYS A 76 -24.17 -15.22 -8.84
N ARG A 77 -23.72 -14.92 -7.62
CA ARG A 77 -22.29 -14.80 -7.27
C ARG A 77 -21.54 -16.08 -7.63
N ASP A 78 -22.02 -17.21 -7.16
CA ASP A 78 -21.39 -18.51 -7.35
C ASP A 78 -21.33 -18.93 -8.82
N ALA A 79 -22.43 -18.72 -9.55
CA ALA A 79 -22.48 -19.00 -11.00
C ALA A 79 -21.50 -18.12 -11.78
N LEU A 80 -21.38 -16.83 -11.42
CA LEU A 80 -20.41 -15.92 -12.02
C LEU A 80 -18.98 -16.39 -11.70
N CYS A 81 -18.70 -16.71 -10.45
CA CYS A 81 -17.37 -17.17 -10.03
C CYS A 81 -16.94 -18.44 -10.76
N ARG A 82 -17.81 -19.45 -10.88
CA ARG A 82 -17.55 -20.66 -11.68
C ARG A 82 -17.26 -20.33 -13.14
N LYS A 83 -18.05 -19.43 -13.74
CA LYS A 83 -17.87 -19.01 -15.14
C LYS A 83 -16.52 -18.32 -15.37
N LEU A 84 -16.03 -17.56 -14.40
CA LEU A 84 -14.75 -16.87 -14.44
C LEU A 84 -13.57 -17.77 -14.08
N GLY A 85 -13.80 -18.92 -13.43
CA GLY A 85 -12.75 -19.73 -12.81
C GLY A 85 -12.07 -18.99 -11.67
N GLY A 86 -12.85 -18.19 -10.95
CA GLY A 86 -12.35 -17.26 -9.93
C GLY A 86 -12.38 -17.82 -8.50
N TRP A 87 -12.16 -16.91 -7.58
CA TRP A 87 -12.16 -17.12 -6.13
C TRP A 87 -13.29 -16.30 -5.51
N ILE A 88 -13.82 -16.74 -4.38
CA ILE A 88 -14.78 -15.93 -3.61
C ILE A 88 -14.08 -15.35 -2.39
N ASP A 89 -14.30 -14.07 -2.14
CA ASP A 89 -13.94 -13.40 -0.89
C ASP A 89 -15.16 -13.42 0.06
N VAL A 90 -15.02 -14.05 1.22
CA VAL A 90 -16.11 -14.28 2.19
C VAL A 90 -15.72 -13.69 3.55
N ASP A 91 -16.58 -12.84 4.09
CA ASP A 91 -16.61 -12.55 5.53
C ASP A 91 -17.64 -13.47 6.20
N PRO A 92 -17.21 -14.47 7.00
CA PRO A 92 -18.14 -15.45 7.59
C PRO A 92 -19.21 -14.85 8.52
N THR A 93 -19.04 -13.59 8.94
CA THR A 93 -20.00 -12.90 9.81
C THR A 93 -21.13 -12.20 9.06
N THR A 94 -20.92 -11.87 7.78
CA THR A 94 -21.85 -11.05 7.00
C THR A 94 -22.25 -11.65 5.66
N ASP A 95 -21.47 -12.59 5.15
CA ASP A 95 -21.62 -13.11 3.80
C ASP A 95 -22.12 -14.55 3.80
N ALA A 96 -22.78 -14.97 2.75
CA ALA A 96 -23.10 -16.37 2.52
C ALA A 96 -21.81 -17.18 2.27
N PRO A 97 -21.69 -18.40 2.81
CA PRO A 97 -20.50 -19.22 2.65
C PRO A 97 -20.19 -19.52 1.18
N ALA A 98 -18.93 -19.79 0.89
CA ALA A 98 -18.53 -20.31 -0.42
C ALA A 98 -18.96 -21.77 -0.55
N PRO A 99 -19.37 -22.22 -1.74
CA PRO A 99 -19.63 -23.62 -2.00
C PRO A 99 -18.30 -24.42 -2.07
N ASP A 100 -18.36 -25.73 -1.80
CA ASP A 100 -17.17 -26.59 -1.70
C ASP A 100 -16.34 -26.69 -2.99
N ASP A 101 -16.98 -26.45 -4.14
CA ASP A 101 -16.33 -26.51 -5.47
C ASP A 101 -15.65 -25.22 -5.90
N ILE A 102 -15.78 -24.11 -5.14
CA ILE A 102 -15.16 -22.81 -5.45
C ILE A 102 -14.09 -22.49 -4.41
N PRO A 103 -12.86 -22.21 -4.82
CA PRO A 103 -11.83 -21.77 -3.88
C PRO A 103 -12.20 -20.37 -3.31
N TRP A 104 -11.89 -20.15 -2.04
CA TRP A 104 -12.25 -18.91 -1.37
C TRP A 104 -11.17 -18.41 -0.42
N ILE A 105 -11.22 -17.12 -0.14
CA ILE A 105 -10.43 -16.45 0.90
C ILE A 105 -11.36 -15.98 2.01
N MET A 106 -10.91 -16.12 3.26
CA MET A 106 -11.57 -15.50 4.40
C MET A 106 -11.17 -14.02 4.47
N SER A 107 -12.13 -13.15 4.73
CA SER A 107 -11.89 -11.71 4.86
C SER A 107 -12.55 -11.19 6.14
N ARG A 108 -11.81 -10.41 6.91
CA ARG A 108 -12.32 -9.82 8.14
C ARG A 108 -11.91 -8.35 8.26
N HIS A 109 -12.90 -7.51 8.51
CA HIS A 109 -12.69 -6.11 8.89
C HIS A 109 -12.85 -6.00 10.40
N LEU A 110 -11.78 -5.66 11.10
CA LEU A 110 -11.77 -5.56 12.55
C LEU A 110 -12.08 -4.14 13.01
N GLU A 111 -12.89 -4.02 14.04
CA GLU A 111 -13.22 -2.72 14.65
C GLU A 111 -12.08 -2.23 15.57
N THR A 112 -11.27 -3.13 16.07
CA THR A 112 -10.12 -2.84 16.93
C THR A 112 -8.86 -3.53 16.42
N PRO A 113 -7.66 -2.93 16.62
CA PRO A 113 -6.39 -3.50 16.15
C PRO A 113 -5.88 -4.61 17.08
N ASP A 114 -6.61 -5.73 17.15
CA ASP A 114 -6.28 -6.88 18.00
C ASP A 114 -5.46 -7.93 17.23
N LEU A 115 -4.16 -8.02 17.54
CA LEU A 115 -3.24 -8.99 16.95
C LEU A 115 -3.53 -10.44 17.39
N SER A 116 -4.07 -10.64 18.60
CA SER A 116 -4.43 -12.00 19.08
C SER A 116 -5.58 -12.53 18.27
N LEU A 117 -6.57 -11.69 17.98
CA LEU A 117 -7.68 -12.01 17.09
C LEU A 117 -7.20 -12.30 15.66
N ALA A 118 -6.26 -11.52 15.14
CA ALA A 118 -5.68 -11.76 13.82
C ALA A 118 -5.01 -13.15 13.71
N THR A 119 -4.30 -13.57 14.76
CA THR A 119 -3.71 -14.92 14.83
C THR A 119 -4.77 -16.02 14.85
N MET A 120 -5.82 -15.85 15.66
CA MET A 120 -6.94 -16.79 15.73
C MET A 120 -7.66 -16.91 14.38
N LEU A 121 -7.91 -15.79 13.70
CA LEU A 121 -8.56 -15.75 12.38
C LEU A 121 -7.75 -16.51 11.31
N ARG A 122 -6.42 -16.46 11.38
CA ARG A 122 -5.58 -17.26 10.49
C ARG A 122 -5.80 -18.75 10.66
N ASP A 123 -5.82 -19.22 11.90
CA ASP A 123 -6.03 -20.63 12.21
C ASP A 123 -7.48 -21.05 11.88
N GLU A 124 -8.45 -20.20 12.12
CA GLU A 124 -9.85 -20.39 11.73
C GLU A 124 -9.99 -20.53 10.21
N ALA A 125 -9.39 -19.61 9.43
CA ALA A 125 -9.42 -19.65 7.98
C ALA A 125 -8.84 -20.96 7.42
N LYS A 126 -7.70 -21.39 7.96
CA LYS A 126 -7.04 -22.64 7.59
C LYS A 126 -7.93 -23.86 7.89
N ASN A 127 -8.53 -23.91 9.08
CA ASN A 127 -9.40 -25.00 9.51
C ASN A 127 -10.74 -25.04 8.73
N ALA A 128 -11.26 -23.88 8.34
CA ALA A 128 -12.46 -23.75 7.51
C ALA A 128 -12.22 -24.10 6.03
N GLY A 129 -10.98 -24.39 5.62
CA GLY A 129 -10.64 -24.74 4.25
C GLY A 129 -10.50 -23.54 3.30
N ALA A 130 -10.42 -22.33 3.84
CA ALA A 130 -10.05 -21.17 3.05
C ALA A 130 -8.64 -21.34 2.44
N ARG A 131 -8.36 -20.69 1.35
CA ARG A 131 -7.06 -20.72 0.66
C ARG A 131 -6.17 -19.51 0.97
N GLY A 132 -6.71 -18.56 1.72
CA GLY A 132 -6.02 -17.36 2.17
C GLY A 132 -6.86 -16.56 3.14
N LEU A 133 -6.24 -15.59 3.77
CA LEU A 133 -6.86 -14.69 4.73
C LEU A 133 -6.55 -13.23 4.36
N LYS A 134 -7.58 -12.39 4.37
CA LYS A 134 -7.47 -10.93 4.30
C LYS A 134 -7.95 -10.33 5.61
N ILE A 135 -7.09 -9.57 6.27
CA ILE A 135 -7.44 -8.83 7.48
C ILE A 135 -7.34 -7.33 7.20
N VAL A 136 -8.36 -6.59 7.62
CA VAL A 136 -8.37 -5.12 7.52
C VAL A 136 -8.52 -4.54 8.92
N PHE A 137 -7.53 -3.77 9.35
CA PHE A 137 -7.52 -3.06 10.63
C PHE A 137 -8.06 -1.63 10.47
N PRO A 138 -8.59 -1.04 11.54
CA PRO A 138 -9.07 0.35 11.52
C PRO A 138 -7.92 1.36 11.28
N SER A 139 -8.29 2.59 10.94
CA SER A 139 -7.34 3.66 10.61
C SER A 139 -6.45 4.10 11.77
N GLU A 140 -6.95 3.99 12.99
CA GLU A 140 -6.26 4.41 14.23
C GLU A 140 -5.20 3.41 14.70
N THR A 141 -4.92 2.37 13.90
CA THR A 141 -3.91 1.37 14.22
C THR A 141 -2.52 2.01 14.28
N SER A 142 -1.83 1.86 15.41
CA SER A 142 -0.47 2.38 15.59
C SER A 142 0.52 1.74 14.63
N LEU A 143 1.62 2.42 14.34
CA LEU A 143 2.66 1.91 13.45
C LEU A 143 3.26 0.60 13.98
N SER A 144 3.49 0.48 15.29
CA SER A 144 4.01 -0.74 15.89
C SER A 144 3.06 -1.93 15.71
N THR A 145 1.75 -1.73 15.84
CA THR A 145 0.75 -2.78 15.60
C THR A 145 0.70 -3.19 14.14
N ARG A 146 0.77 -2.23 13.20
CA ARG A 146 0.84 -2.50 11.75
C ARG A 146 2.03 -3.38 11.40
N THR A 147 3.16 -3.05 11.94
CA THR A 147 4.41 -3.77 11.82
C THR A 147 4.28 -5.23 12.24
N ARG A 148 3.73 -5.47 13.42
CA ARG A 148 3.50 -6.83 13.92
C ARG A 148 2.47 -7.59 13.09
N LEU A 149 1.51 -6.89 12.53
CA LEU A 149 0.54 -7.46 11.60
C LEU A 149 1.20 -7.90 10.29
N LEU A 150 2.11 -7.11 9.74
CA LEU A 150 2.89 -7.48 8.56
C LEU A 150 3.76 -8.71 8.84
N GLN A 151 4.41 -8.77 10.01
CA GLN A 151 5.18 -9.95 10.44
C GLN A 151 4.30 -11.19 10.53
N LEU A 152 3.12 -11.10 11.13
CA LEU A 152 2.17 -12.21 11.23
C LEU A 152 1.81 -12.78 9.85
N CYS A 153 1.65 -11.93 8.84
CA CYS A 153 1.34 -12.36 7.48
C CYS A 153 2.55 -12.94 6.75
N ARG A 154 3.75 -12.45 7.03
CA ARG A 154 4.99 -12.96 6.44
C ARG A 154 5.44 -14.30 7.02
N ASP A 155 5.34 -14.45 8.33
CA ASP A 155 5.87 -15.59 9.09
C ASP A 155 4.91 -16.80 9.08
N THR A 156 4.23 -17.04 7.96
CA THR A 156 3.28 -18.14 7.80
C THR A 156 3.38 -18.78 6.42
N ASP A 157 3.15 -20.09 6.37
CA ASP A 157 2.99 -20.87 5.16
C ASP A 157 1.58 -20.74 4.53
N PHE A 158 0.66 -20.04 5.22
CA PHE A 158 -0.71 -19.82 4.79
C PHE A 158 -0.83 -18.41 4.18
N PRO A 159 -1.29 -18.25 2.91
CA PRO A 159 -1.41 -16.97 2.27
C PRO A 159 -2.23 -15.98 3.08
N CYS A 160 -1.61 -14.91 3.54
CA CYS A 160 -2.24 -13.93 4.41
C CYS A 160 -1.86 -12.53 3.95
N VAL A 161 -2.85 -11.63 3.89
CA VAL A 161 -2.63 -10.20 3.68
C VAL A 161 -3.33 -9.39 4.74
N ALA A 162 -2.71 -8.28 5.11
CA ALA A 162 -3.22 -7.41 6.12
C ALA A 162 -3.00 -5.94 5.75
N PHE A 163 -4.03 -5.14 5.94
CA PHE A 163 -4.05 -3.72 5.63
C PHE A 163 -4.68 -2.92 6.74
N CYS A 164 -4.34 -1.65 6.84
CA CYS A 164 -5.04 -0.69 7.68
C CYS A 164 -5.89 0.24 6.81
N LEU A 165 -7.07 0.58 7.29
CA LEU A 165 -7.90 1.65 6.72
C LEU A 165 -7.32 2.99 7.15
N SER A 166 -6.19 3.41 6.60
CA SER A 166 -5.52 4.60 7.08
C SER A 166 -5.49 5.72 6.07
N GLY A 167 -5.32 6.95 6.56
CA GLY A 167 -4.94 8.10 5.76
C GLY A 167 -3.49 8.07 5.27
N HIS A 168 -2.74 7.02 5.56
CA HIS A 168 -1.39 6.78 5.04
C HIS A 168 -1.41 6.04 3.69
N GLY A 169 -2.60 5.62 3.26
CA GLY A 169 -2.97 5.14 1.92
C GLY A 169 -1.99 4.18 1.29
N ASP A 170 -1.27 4.70 0.35
CA ASP A 170 -0.41 3.95 -0.55
C ASP A 170 0.78 3.30 0.15
N ALA A 171 1.40 4.01 1.10
CA ALA A 171 2.58 3.51 1.81
C ALA A 171 2.29 2.21 2.57
N ASP A 172 1.11 2.10 3.19
CA ASP A 172 0.72 0.89 3.93
C ASP A 172 0.57 -0.33 3.00
N ARG A 173 -0.04 -0.14 1.83
CA ARG A 173 -0.29 -1.23 0.88
C ARG A 173 0.93 -1.62 0.06
N LEU A 174 1.74 -0.64 -0.35
CA LEU A 174 3.00 -0.88 -1.04
C LEU A 174 3.99 -1.60 -0.13
N SER A 175 4.13 -1.11 1.11
CA SER A 175 5.02 -1.73 2.09
C SER A 175 4.60 -3.16 2.43
N ALA A 176 3.31 -3.47 2.43
CA ALA A 176 2.83 -4.83 2.64
C ALA A 176 3.36 -5.81 1.58
N LEU A 177 3.31 -5.42 0.31
CA LEU A 177 3.88 -6.23 -0.79
C LEU A 177 5.40 -6.28 -0.75
N GLU A 178 6.05 -5.16 -0.43
CA GLU A 178 7.51 -5.09 -0.25
C GLU A 178 8.00 -6.02 0.87
N GLU A 179 7.19 -6.21 1.92
CA GLU A 179 7.44 -7.15 3.02
C GLU A 179 7.02 -8.59 2.68
N GLY A 180 6.64 -8.87 1.44
CA GLY A 180 6.38 -10.23 0.96
C GLY A 180 4.96 -10.72 1.16
N GLN A 181 3.99 -9.85 1.45
CA GLN A 181 2.58 -10.27 1.40
C GLN A 181 2.22 -10.68 -0.04
N PRO A 182 1.43 -11.76 -0.21
CA PRO A 182 1.26 -12.37 -1.53
C PRO A 182 0.44 -11.53 -2.50
N TRP A 183 -0.49 -10.66 -2.03
CA TRP A 183 -1.25 -9.79 -2.93
C TRP A 183 -1.62 -8.45 -2.28
N GLY A 184 -1.89 -7.46 -3.13
CA GLY A 184 -2.38 -6.14 -2.75
C GLY A 184 -3.55 -5.71 -3.62
N TYR A 185 -4.13 -4.56 -3.29
CA TYR A 185 -5.28 -4.01 -4.01
C TYR A 185 -4.96 -2.62 -4.52
N LEU A 186 -5.40 -2.34 -5.74
CA LEU A 186 -5.36 -1.01 -6.35
C LEU A 186 -6.72 -0.69 -6.99
N THR A 187 -6.94 0.56 -7.36
CA THR A 187 -8.14 1.01 -8.04
C THR A 187 -7.81 1.64 -9.39
N ALA A 188 -8.76 1.63 -10.31
CA ALA A 188 -8.65 2.44 -11.51
C ALA A 188 -8.66 3.92 -11.14
N ASP A 189 -7.88 4.76 -11.83
CA ASP A 189 -7.73 6.19 -11.49
C ASP A 189 -9.06 6.95 -11.55
N GLU A 190 -9.94 6.58 -12.45
CA GLU A 190 -11.28 7.14 -12.61
C GLU A 190 -12.25 6.76 -11.47
N ASP A 191 -11.94 5.73 -10.69
CA ASP A 191 -12.75 5.23 -9.59
C ASP A 191 -12.22 5.68 -8.20
N LYS A 192 -11.22 6.55 -8.17
CA LYS A 192 -10.67 7.12 -6.92
C LYS A 192 -11.68 7.94 -6.10
N THR A 193 -12.77 8.39 -6.70
CA THR A 193 -13.80 9.21 -6.06
C THR A 193 -14.64 8.41 -5.07
N GLY A 194 -14.08 8.05 -3.93
CA GLY A 194 -14.79 7.38 -2.84
C GLY A 194 -13.98 6.35 -2.08
N ASN A 195 -12.78 6.04 -2.54
CA ASN A 195 -11.93 5.07 -1.86
C ASN A 195 -10.48 5.54 -1.79
N ASP A 196 -10.27 6.71 -1.17
CA ASP A 196 -8.95 7.37 -1.00
C ASP A 196 -7.91 6.52 -0.27
N LYS A 197 -8.31 5.30 0.12
CA LYS A 197 -7.50 4.36 0.92
C LYS A 197 -6.87 3.24 0.07
N ILE A 198 -7.23 3.15 -1.21
CA ILE A 198 -6.65 2.19 -2.15
C ILE A 198 -5.87 2.98 -3.20
N PRO A 199 -4.58 2.68 -3.43
CA PRO A 199 -3.78 3.40 -4.41
C PRO A 199 -4.34 3.24 -5.82
N GLY A 200 -4.28 4.31 -6.62
CA GLY A 200 -4.60 4.25 -8.04
C GLY A 200 -3.50 3.56 -8.84
N ILE A 201 -3.88 2.94 -9.95
CA ILE A 201 -2.92 2.27 -10.82
C ILE A 201 -1.82 3.22 -11.33
N SER A 202 -2.17 4.42 -11.79
CA SER A 202 -1.20 5.43 -12.24
C SER A 202 -0.26 5.84 -11.12
N GLU A 203 -0.75 5.93 -9.89
CA GLU A 203 0.06 6.25 -8.73
C GLU A 203 1.09 5.16 -8.45
N VAL A 204 0.69 3.89 -8.48
CA VAL A 204 1.59 2.75 -8.28
C VAL A 204 2.65 2.70 -9.39
N ILE A 205 2.26 2.90 -10.64
CA ILE A 205 3.19 2.83 -11.78
C ILE A 205 4.10 4.06 -11.85
N HIS A 206 3.56 5.27 -11.78
CA HIS A 206 4.32 6.48 -12.07
C HIS A 206 4.96 7.11 -10.83
N ARG A 207 4.22 7.22 -9.73
CA ARG A 207 4.72 7.82 -8.50
C ARG A 207 5.67 6.91 -7.76
N TYR A 208 5.34 5.60 -7.68
CA TYR A 208 6.14 4.62 -6.96
C TYR A 208 7.03 3.76 -7.86
N GLN A 209 6.98 3.97 -9.17
CA GLN A 209 7.80 3.29 -10.17
C GLN A 209 7.73 1.76 -10.09
N TRP A 210 6.55 1.23 -9.76
CA TRP A 210 6.27 -0.20 -9.85
C TRP A 210 5.97 -0.57 -11.32
N PRO A 211 6.56 -1.57 -11.94
CA PRO A 211 7.48 -2.59 -11.42
C PRO A 211 8.98 -2.26 -11.57
N ARG A 212 9.37 -1.07 -12.06
CA ARG A 212 10.78 -0.71 -12.29
C ARG A 212 11.65 -0.87 -11.02
N ILE A 213 11.05 -0.60 -9.85
CA ILE A 213 11.64 -0.91 -8.54
C ILE A 213 10.92 -2.17 -8.02
N SER A 214 11.35 -3.35 -8.45
CA SER A 214 10.73 -4.64 -8.10
C SER A 214 11.22 -5.22 -6.77
N HIS A 215 12.34 -4.74 -6.27
CA HIS A 215 12.95 -5.14 -5.01
C HIS A 215 13.34 -3.91 -4.20
N VAL A 216 13.02 -3.90 -2.91
CA VAL A 216 13.27 -2.77 -2.02
C VAL A 216 14.10 -3.23 -0.82
N GLU A 217 15.32 -2.73 -0.75
CA GLU A 217 16.25 -2.96 0.37
C GLU A 217 16.23 -1.79 1.36
N LYS A 218 15.98 -0.57 0.84
CA LYS A 218 15.94 0.65 1.65
C LYS A 218 14.64 1.40 1.46
N ARG A 219 14.16 1.99 2.52
CA ARG A 219 12.95 2.82 2.50
C ARG A 219 13.24 4.23 2.95
N PHE A 220 12.78 5.18 2.17
CA PHE A 220 12.80 6.60 2.48
C PHE A 220 11.37 7.09 2.61
N VAL A 221 11.16 8.14 3.40
CA VAL A 221 9.81 8.66 3.62
C VAL A 221 9.80 10.16 3.80
N VAL A 222 8.78 10.85 3.31
CA VAL A 222 8.46 12.19 3.75
C VAL A 222 7.36 12.14 4.79
N ILE A 223 7.57 12.82 5.92
CA ILE A 223 6.60 12.94 7.01
C ILE A 223 6.15 14.37 7.25
N GLY A 224 4.89 14.51 7.66
CA GLY A 224 4.26 15.78 8.01
C GLY A 224 2.80 15.57 8.35
N HIS A 225 2.06 16.65 8.57
CA HIS A 225 0.63 16.57 8.87
C HIS A 225 -0.18 16.12 7.63
N GLN A 226 0.09 16.73 6.46
CA GLN A 226 -0.56 16.39 5.19
C GLN A 226 0.49 16.32 4.08
N VAL A 227 0.96 15.12 3.77
CA VAL A 227 2.02 14.90 2.78
C VAL A 227 1.58 14.08 1.56
N SER A 228 0.30 13.74 1.45
CA SER A 228 -0.25 13.01 0.31
C SER A 228 -0.04 13.73 -1.03
N GLN A 229 0.00 15.07 -1.01
CA GLN A 229 0.24 15.91 -2.19
C GLN A 229 1.73 16.25 -2.41
N SER A 230 2.64 15.70 -1.59
CA SER A 230 4.07 15.92 -1.77
C SER A 230 4.55 15.33 -3.10
N LEU A 231 5.35 16.09 -3.84
CA LEU A 231 6.01 15.65 -5.07
C LEU A 231 7.30 14.84 -4.80
N SER A 232 7.72 14.74 -3.54
CA SER A 232 8.95 14.04 -3.19
C SER A 232 8.95 12.57 -3.63
N PRO A 233 7.86 11.77 -3.41
CA PRO A 233 7.83 10.40 -3.91
C PRO A 233 7.98 10.31 -5.43
N ASP A 234 7.30 11.17 -6.18
CA ASP A 234 7.36 11.17 -7.65
C ASP A 234 8.79 11.40 -8.16
N TRP A 235 9.44 12.42 -7.63
CA TRP A 235 10.79 12.80 -8.04
C TRP A 235 11.84 11.76 -7.59
N HIS A 236 11.84 11.41 -6.30
CA HIS A 236 12.85 10.48 -5.78
C HIS A 236 12.72 9.09 -6.38
N ASN A 237 11.51 8.55 -6.51
CA ASN A 237 11.32 7.22 -7.09
C ASN A 237 11.72 7.17 -8.57
N SER A 238 11.50 8.24 -9.34
CA SER A 238 12.00 8.34 -10.71
C SER A 238 13.52 8.24 -10.75
N VAL A 239 14.22 8.99 -9.91
CA VAL A 239 15.68 8.95 -9.81
C VAL A 239 16.17 7.58 -9.36
N LEU A 240 15.55 7.00 -8.32
CA LEU A 240 15.91 5.66 -7.82
C LEU A 240 15.76 4.59 -8.90
N ALA A 241 14.68 4.65 -9.68
CA ALA A 241 14.46 3.74 -10.79
C ALA A 241 15.47 3.93 -11.93
N ASP A 242 15.77 5.17 -12.30
CA ASP A 242 16.73 5.47 -13.38
C ASP A 242 18.16 5.00 -13.05
N TYR A 243 18.54 5.09 -11.79
CA TYR A 243 19.83 4.60 -11.30
C TYR A 243 19.81 3.14 -10.80
N GLN A 244 18.66 2.44 -10.95
CA GLN A 244 18.49 1.05 -10.50
C GLN A 244 18.85 0.84 -9.02
N ILE A 245 18.55 1.83 -8.18
CA ILE A 245 18.78 1.74 -6.74
C ILE A 245 17.61 0.97 -6.11
N PRO A 246 17.85 -0.12 -5.35
CA PRO A 246 16.82 -0.96 -4.73
C PRO A 246 16.22 -0.25 -3.50
N ALA A 247 15.60 0.87 -3.71
CA ALA A 247 15.00 1.68 -2.66
C ALA A 247 13.67 2.30 -3.12
N ARG A 248 12.80 2.62 -2.16
CA ARG A 248 11.56 3.32 -2.44
C ARG A 248 11.34 4.48 -1.48
N PHE A 249 10.84 5.58 -2.02
CA PHE A 249 10.48 6.78 -1.29
C PHE A 249 8.96 6.82 -1.10
N HIS A 250 8.51 6.80 0.15
CA HIS A 250 7.10 6.83 0.54
C HIS A 250 6.68 8.21 1.05
N HIS A 251 5.38 8.41 1.27
CA HIS A 251 4.87 9.50 2.08
C HIS A 251 4.11 8.93 3.29
N TRP A 252 4.13 9.65 4.40
CA TRP A 252 3.44 9.25 5.62
C TRP A 252 2.93 10.45 6.40
N SER A 253 1.62 10.68 6.33
CA SER A 253 0.98 11.72 7.14
C SER A 253 0.87 11.23 8.58
N THR A 254 1.40 11.99 9.53
CA THR A 254 1.34 11.65 10.96
C THR A 254 1.34 12.88 11.83
N GLU A 255 0.66 12.79 12.98
CA GLU A 255 0.75 13.73 14.10
C GLU A 255 1.73 13.24 15.19
N HIS A 256 2.15 11.97 15.11
CA HIS A 256 3.01 11.28 16.06
C HIS A 256 4.32 10.81 15.42
N PRO A 257 5.23 11.73 15.06
CA PRO A 257 6.45 11.39 14.32
C PRO A 257 7.41 10.47 15.10
N ASP A 258 7.33 10.41 16.43
CA ASP A 258 8.13 9.51 17.26
C ASP A 258 7.92 8.04 16.89
N GLU A 259 6.72 7.65 16.44
CA GLU A 259 6.43 6.28 16.04
C GLU A 259 7.29 5.79 14.88
N ILE A 260 7.77 6.70 14.04
CA ILE A 260 8.57 6.38 12.85
C ILE A 260 10.02 6.04 13.20
N LEU A 261 10.51 6.56 14.32
CA LEU A 261 11.90 6.34 14.77
C LEU A 261 12.10 5.04 15.54
N THR A 262 11.03 4.35 15.91
CA THR A 262 11.14 3.11 16.67
C THR A 262 11.77 2.02 15.81
N ASN A 263 12.84 1.39 16.31
CA ASN A 263 13.58 0.32 15.61
C ASN A 263 12.83 -1.02 15.56
N GLU A 264 11.61 -1.07 16.07
CA GLU A 264 10.83 -2.31 16.20
C GLU A 264 10.02 -2.65 14.94
N THR A 265 10.23 -1.94 13.85
CA THR A 265 9.34 -2.01 12.70
C THR A 265 9.96 -2.74 11.50
N PRO A 266 9.25 -3.66 10.81
CA PRO A 266 9.63 -4.05 9.45
C PRO A 266 9.55 -2.87 8.46
N LEU A 267 8.75 -1.84 8.76
CA LEU A 267 8.81 -0.55 8.07
C LEU A 267 10.00 0.27 8.58
N ASN A 268 11.19 -0.27 8.42
CA ASN A 268 12.41 0.39 8.86
C ASN A 268 12.80 1.43 7.80
N PHE A 269 12.67 2.71 8.14
CA PHE A 269 13.10 3.78 7.25
C PHE A 269 14.60 4.07 7.46
N ASP A 270 15.32 4.23 6.36
CA ASP A 270 16.76 4.57 6.35
C ASP A 270 16.99 6.09 6.29
N ALA A 271 16.02 6.83 5.74
CA ALA A 271 16.04 8.29 5.72
C ALA A 271 14.62 8.85 5.77
N ILE A 272 14.50 10.01 6.41
CA ILE A 272 13.22 10.70 6.61
C ILE A 272 13.37 12.15 6.18
N ALA A 273 12.60 12.57 5.18
CA ALA A 273 12.36 13.96 4.89
C ALA A 273 11.24 14.48 5.79
N ILE A 274 11.42 15.66 6.37
CA ILE A 274 10.50 16.19 7.37
C ILE A 274 9.97 17.55 6.92
N THR A 275 8.62 17.67 6.90
CA THR A 275 7.97 18.95 6.66
C THR A 275 7.18 19.42 7.89
N ALA A 276 6.44 20.51 7.73
CA ALA A 276 5.62 21.06 8.80
C ALA A 276 4.60 20.03 9.35
N PRO A 277 4.39 20.01 10.68
CA PRO A 277 4.95 20.85 11.71
C PRO A 277 6.23 20.29 12.39
N HIS A 278 6.81 19.18 11.89
CA HIS A 278 7.74 18.33 12.63
C HIS A 278 9.22 18.72 12.55
N LYS A 279 9.61 19.76 11.80
CA LYS A 279 11.02 20.16 11.62
C LYS A 279 11.75 20.48 12.94
N LYS A 280 11.05 21.09 13.92
CA LYS A 280 11.62 21.37 15.25
C LYS A 280 11.78 20.10 16.08
N TRP A 281 10.80 19.19 15.99
CA TRP A 281 10.90 17.88 16.62
C TRP A 281 12.10 17.10 16.08
N ALA A 282 12.34 17.10 14.77
CA ALA A 282 13.47 16.40 14.16
C ALA A 282 14.82 16.82 14.78
N ARG A 283 14.98 18.09 15.13
CA ARG A 283 16.21 18.62 15.77
C ARG A 283 16.54 17.95 17.11
N THR A 284 15.54 17.39 17.78
CA THR A 284 15.71 16.73 19.10
C THR A 284 16.00 15.22 18.98
N GLN A 285 16.02 14.64 17.78
CA GLN A 285 16.06 13.18 17.59
C GLN A 285 17.46 12.60 17.37
N GLY A 286 18.48 13.45 17.25
CA GLY A 286 19.84 12.96 17.02
C GLY A 286 20.90 14.05 17.08
N LEU A 287 22.04 13.75 16.47
CA LEU A 287 23.15 14.69 16.31
C LEU A 287 23.13 15.27 14.90
N GLY A 288 23.58 16.53 14.75
CA GLY A 288 23.81 17.09 13.43
C GLY A 288 24.88 16.33 12.66
N VAL A 289 24.73 16.21 11.35
CA VAL A 289 25.72 15.56 10.49
C VAL A 289 27.07 16.30 10.50
N ASP A 290 27.02 17.61 10.76
CA ASP A 290 28.16 18.51 10.84
C ASP A 290 27.87 19.71 11.76
N SER A 291 28.85 20.60 11.91
CA SER A 291 28.72 21.82 12.74
C SER A 291 27.67 22.82 12.25
N LEU A 292 27.39 22.86 10.93
CA LEU A 292 26.35 23.71 10.36
C LEU A 292 24.97 23.19 10.76
N ALA A 293 24.74 21.90 10.61
CA ALA A 293 23.49 21.25 11.03
C ALA A 293 23.25 21.39 12.54
N GLU A 294 24.31 21.29 13.35
CA GLU A 294 24.23 21.50 14.80
C GLU A 294 23.79 22.93 15.17
N GLY A 295 24.15 23.93 14.37
CA GLY A 295 23.73 25.33 14.56
C GLY A 295 22.31 25.63 14.13
N MET A 296 21.62 24.72 13.41
CA MET A 296 20.29 24.98 12.89
C MET A 296 19.19 24.70 13.93
N PRO A 297 18.15 25.56 14.01
CA PRO A 297 17.06 25.40 14.98
C PRO A 297 16.03 24.31 14.61
N ALA A 298 16.10 23.80 13.37
CA ALA A 298 15.17 22.81 12.84
C ALA A 298 15.85 22.02 11.73
N TRP A 299 15.47 20.74 11.60
CA TRP A 299 15.95 19.86 10.52
C TRP A 299 14.79 19.45 9.62
N ASN A 300 15.08 19.35 8.33
CA ASN A 300 14.15 18.80 7.35
C ASN A 300 14.55 17.38 6.90
N THR A 301 15.64 16.83 7.38
CA THR A 301 16.14 15.51 6.97
C THR A 301 16.77 14.80 8.18
N LEU A 302 16.38 13.55 8.36
CA LEU A 302 17.05 12.60 9.25
C LEU A 302 17.58 11.43 8.42
N LEU A 303 18.83 11.04 8.71
CA LEU A 303 19.53 9.92 8.08
C LEU A 303 19.92 8.91 9.14
N LYS A 304 19.77 7.63 8.84
CA LYS A 304 20.21 6.56 9.72
C LYS A 304 21.66 6.23 9.45
N SER A 305 22.51 6.34 10.47
CA SER A 305 23.94 5.98 10.36
C SER A 305 24.13 4.46 10.34
N ALA A 306 25.35 4.02 9.99
CA ALA A 306 25.72 2.60 10.05
C ALA A 306 25.58 1.99 11.45
N GLU A 307 25.69 2.81 12.51
CA GLU A 307 25.50 2.40 13.91
C GLU A 307 24.03 2.48 14.35
N ASN A 308 23.10 2.59 13.40
CA ASN A 308 21.66 2.67 13.64
C ASN A 308 21.24 3.89 14.50
N ARG A 309 21.97 5.01 14.39
CA ARG A 309 21.66 6.27 15.07
C ARG A 309 21.17 7.30 14.06
N TRP A 310 20.24 8.14 14.48
CA TRP A 310 19.74 9.22 13.66
C TRP A 310 20.70 10.42 13.64
N GLN A 311 20.97 10.91 12.46
CA GLN A 311 21.72 12.14 12.19
C GLN A 311 20.86 13.10 11.41
N GLY A 312 20.85 14.37 11.79
CA GLY A 312 19.97 15.37 11.21
C GLY A 312 20.70 16.46 10.47
N THR A 313 20.03 17.00 9.45
CA THR A 313 20.48 18.18 8.71
C THR A 313 19.29 18.99 8.17
N SER A 314 19.59 20.18 7.65
CA SER A 314 18.61 20.99 6.94
C SER A 314 19.17 21.45 5.60
N THR A 315 18.54 21.02 4.54
CA THR A 315 18.90 21.42 3.16
C THR A 315 18.14 22.66 2.69
N ASP A 316 17.10 23.10 3.40
CA ASP A 316 16.26 24.23 2.99
C ASP A 316 17.07 25.54 2.82
N GLY A 317 17.91 25.85 3.81
CA GLY A 317 18.72 27.06 3.80
C GLY A 317 19.80 27.04 2.72
N ILE A 318 20.45 25.88 2.54
CA ILE A 318 21.50 25.67 1.54
C ILE A 318 20.89 25.84 0.14
N ALA A 319 19.78 25.15 -0.15
CA ALA A 319 19.09 25.24 -1.43
C ALA A 319 18.61 26.67 -1.74
N ALA A 320 18.19 27.42 -0.73
CA ALA A 320 17.82 28.82 -0.91
C ALA A 320 19.02 29.71 -1.24
N LEU A 321 20.18 29.46 -0.60
CA LEU A 321 21.43 30.19 -0.89
C LEU A 321 21.93 29.87 -2.31
N ASP A 322 22.00 28.61 -2.69
CA ASP A 322 22.41 28.16 -4.03
C ASP A 322 21.52 28.81 -5.12
N LEU A 323 20.20 28.85 -4.90
CA LEU A 323 19.27 29.47 -5.83
C LEU A 323 19.49 31.01 -5.97
N LEU A 324 19.87 31.67 -4.88
CA LEU A 324 20.14 33.10 -4.88
C LEU A 324 21.48 33.42 -5.58
N GLU A 325 22.50 32.58 -5.36
CA GLU A 325 23.79 32.64 -6.04
C GLU A 325 23.65 32.43 -7.54
N ASP A 326 22.91 31.42 -7.96
CA ASP A 326 22.62 31.15 -9.39
C ASP A 326 21.90 32.30 -10.08
N ARG A 327 21.18 33.14 -9.34
CA ARG A 327 20.49 34.32 -9.85
C ARG A 327 21.26 35.62 -9.67
N GLU A 328 22.54 35.55 -9.31
CA GLU A 328 23.42 36.70 -9.06
C GLU A 328 22.87 37.67 -8.01
N VAL A 329 22.06 37.18 -7.06
CA VAL A 329 21.54 38.00 -5.96
C VAL A 329 22.60 38.11 -4.88
N SER A 330 23.16 39.31 -4.71
CA SER A 330 24.16 39.59 -3.64
C SER A 330 23.49 39.56 -2.28
N ILE A 331 23.89 38.61 -1.44
CA ILE A 331 23.45 38.49 -0.05
C ILE A 331 24.48 39.21 0.82
N THR A 332 24.15 40.42 1.30
CA THR A 332 24.90 41.09 2.35
C THR A 332 24.51 40.49 3.69
N ARG A 333 25.52 39.97 4.41
CA ARG A 333 25.38 39.48 5.79
C ARG A 333 25.19 40.63 6.77
#